data_2b1531d485ff62cf596c8db831645892
#
_entry.id   2b1531d485ff62cf596c8db831645892
#
_cell.length_a   1.000
_cell.length_b   1.000
_cell.length_c   1.000
_cell.angle_alpha   90.00
_cell.angle_beta   90.00
_cell.angle_gamma   90.00
#
_symmetry.space_group_name_H-M   'P 1'
#
loop_
_entity.id
_entity.type
_entity.pdbx_description
1 polymer ?
#
loop_
_entity_poly.entity_id
_entity_poly.type
_entity_poly.pdbx_seq_one_letter_code
_entity_poly.pdbx_strand_id
1 'polypeptide(L)'
;MRSLALLAVLTLCLGARAQEPAECVDPFIGTTNFGTANPGAVTPHGMMSVVPFNVMGSEENVYDKDARWWSTPYEYHNKFFTGFAHGALSGVGCPELGALLTMATTGPLTVDYREYGTSYRDEKASPGYYSVFLDKYGVLAEATATARTSAERYTFPEGTGHILLNLGEGLTNESGAMVRRVSATEIEGTKLLGTFCYNAQKVFPVYFVLRVSKTPSAGGYWKKQRKMTGVEAEWTPDNGRYKLYTEYGRELSGDDVGYWFSFDGLAAGEQVEVRMGISYVSTENARKNLDAEQAADAPFDAIREQARKGWNEALGRIRVEGGAEQQQRVFYTALYHALLHPNLVSDVNGEYPLMERSGETGVTDGERYTVFSLWDTCRNLHQLLTLVYPDRQREMLRSMTGMYEEWGWLPKWELYGRETFTMEGDPAIPVIVDSWMKGLRDFDVAKAYEAMRKSATTPGAQNRMRPDIDPYIEKGYIPLGFYAKDLAGDTSVSHALEYYMADAALSLLADSLGHGDDARLFRARSLGYKRYYSPESGTLRPLHPDGTFLAYRSFRVLKSL
;
A
#
# COMPACT_ATOMS: atom_id res chain seq x y z
N MET A 1 -21.78 15.92 -62.62
CA MET A 1 -20.61 16.23 -61.77
C MET A 1 -20.99 16.70 -60.35
N ARG A 2 -22.17 16.30 -59.81
CA ARG A 2 -22.59 16.65 -58.42
C ARG A 2 -22.71 15.44 -57.49
N SER A 3 -22.50 14.20 -57.99
CA SER A 3 -22.67 12.98 -57.20
C SER A 3 -21.36 12.39 -56.64
N LEU A 4 -20.18 12.91 -57.01
CA LEU A 4 -18.88 12.44 -56.48
C LEU A 4 -18.38 13.20 -55.26
N ALA A 5 -18.94 14.36 -54.94
CA ALA A 5 -18.52 15.16 -53.77
C ALA A 5 -19.14 14.67 -52.45
N LEU A 6 -20.25 13.90 -52.50
CA LEU A 6 -20.92 13.41 -51.28
C LEU A 6 -20.27 12.10 -50.74
N LEU A 7 -19.52 11.38 -51.57
CA LEU A 7 -18.87 10.12 -51.11
C LEU A 7 -17.53 10.38 -50.42
N ALA A 8 -16.89 11.53 -50.64
CA ALA A 8 -15.60 11.88 -50.02
C ALA A 8 -15.73 12.43 -48.60
N VAL A 9 -16.91 12.89 -48.18
CA VAL A 9 -17.14 13.40 -46.81
C VAL A 9 -17.54 12.29 -45.84
N LEU A 10 -18.07 11.15 -46.32
CA LEU A 10 -18.43 10.02 -45.46
C LEU A 10 -17.27 9.11 -45.11
N THR A 11 -16.12 9.24 -45.80
CA THR A 11 -14.94 8.38 -45.57
C THR A 11 -13.92 8.97 -44.59
N LEU A 12 -14.12 10.20 -44.12
CA LEU A 12 -13.22 10.86 -43.15
C LEU A 12 -13.72 10.79 -41.70
N CYS A 13 -14.88 10.15 -41.45
CA CYS A 13 -15.39 9.90 -40.10
C CYS A 13 -15.10 8.49 -39.58
N LEU A 14 -14.27 7.71 -40.26
CA LEU A 14 -13.86 6.39 -39.82
C LEU A 14 -12.49 6.48 -39.16
N GLY A 15 -12.45 6.68 -37.83
CA GLY A 15 -11.27 6.24 -37.11
C GLY A 15 -10.68 7.10 -35.99
N ALA A 16 -11.37 8.05 -35.42
CA ALA A 16 -10.97 8.47 -34.06
C ALA A 16 -11.54 7.44 -33.08
N ARG A 17 -10.82 6.33 -32.87
CA ARG A 17 -11.10 5.47 -31.70
C ARG A 17 -10.96 6.36 -30.48
N ALA A 18 -12.04 6.53 -29.71
CA ALA A 18 -11.96 7.23 -28.44
C ALA A 18 -10.84 6.58 -27.61
N GLN A 19 -9.87 7.37 -27.19
CA GLN A 19 -8.76 6.90 -26.37
C GLN A 19 -9.33 6.26 -25.10
N GLU A 20 -8.87 5.04 -24.76
CA GLU A 20 -9.30 4.40 -23.53
C GLU A 20 -8.71 5.12 -22.31
N PRO A 21 -9.46 5.29 -21.22
CA PRO A 21 -9.00 6.02 -20.03
C PRO A 21 -7.63 5.55 -19.49
N ALA A 22 -7.37 4.24 -19.52
CA ALA A 22 -6.08 3.68 -19.08
C ALA A 22 -4.89 4.13 -19.97
N GLU A 23 -5.13 4.46 -21.24
CA GLU A 23 -4.09 4.98 -22.15
C GLU A 23 -3.68 6.42 -21.83
N CYS A 24 -4.52 7.16 -21.08
CA CYS A 24 -4.24 8.51 -20.62
C CYS A 24 -3.40 8.55 -19.33
N VAL A 25 -3.28 7.42 -18.61
CA VAL A 25 -2.57 7.36 -17.32
C VAL A 25 -1.07 7.28 -17.55
N ASP A 26 -0.33 8.08 -16.79
CA ASP A 26 1.12 8.01 -16.71
C ASP A 26 1.53 7.62 -15.26
N PRO A 27 1.82 6.33 -15.00
CA PRO A 27 2.17 5.87 -13.66
C PRO A 27 3.50 6.43 -13.12
N PHE A 28 4.32 7.09 -13.95
CA PHE A 28 5.55 7.74 -13.48
C PHE A 28 5.32 9.10 -12.81
N ILE A 29 4.14 9.69 -12.94
CA ILE A 29 3.81 10.94 -12.22
C ILE A 29 3.80 10.67 -10.72
N GLY A 30 4.57 11.46 -9.96
CA GLY A 30 4.68 11.34 -8.49
C GLY A 30 5.69 10.30 -8.00
N THR A 31 6.51 9.71 -8.87
CA THR A 31 7.45 8.63 -8.52
C THR A 31 8.84 9.12 -8.08
N THR A 32 8.99 10.38 -7.75
CA THR A 32 10.15 10.87 -6.98
C THR A 32 9.94 10.58 -5.49
N ASN A 33 11.01 10.56 -4.70
CA ASN A 33 10.90 10.26 -3.26
C ASN A 33 9.88 11.14 -2.52
N PHE A 34 9.77 12.42 -2.88
CA PHE A 34 8.79 13.33 -2.27
C PHE A 34 7.34 13.09 -2.74
N GLY A 35 7.14 12.50 -3.92
CA GLY A 35 5.83 12.12 -4.41
C GLY A 35 5.37 10.76 -3.89
N THR A 36 6.31 9.88 -3.52
CA THR A 36 6.11 8.56 -2.91
C THR A 36 5.23 7.58 -3.69
N ALA A 37 4.83 7.91 -4.91
CA ALA A 37 4.15 6.98 -5.80
C ALA A 37 5.14 5.99 -6.45
N ASN A 38 4.64 4.89 -7.00
CA ASN A 38 5.44 3.94 -7.77
C ASN A 38 4.72 3.52 -9.06
N PRO A 39 5.46 3.12 -10.12
CA PRO A 39 4.90 2.76 -11.41
C PRO A 39 4.51 1.28 -11.51
N GLY A 40 4.35 0.59 -10.39
CA GLY A 40 4.14 -0.86 -10.36
C GLY A 40 2.86 -1.32 -11.05
N ALA A 41 2.86 -2.58 -11.45
CA ALA A 41 1.66 -3.25 -11.94
C ALA A 41 0.72 -3.59 -10.77
N VAL A 42 -0.50 -3.10 -10.81
CA VAL A 42 -1.54 -3.31 -9.79
C VAL A 42 -2.91 -3.22 -10.44
N THR A 43 -3.93 -3.85 -9.85
CA THR A 43 -5.34 -3.66 -10.23
C THR A 43 -6.02 -2.66 -9.29
N PRO A 44 -7.19 -2.08 -9.66
CA PRO A 44 -7.90 -1.16 -8.76
C PRO A 44 -8.16 -1.80 -7.39
N HIS A 45 -7.65 -1.17 -6.33
CA HIS A 45 -7.72 -1.65 -4.93
C HIS A 45 -7.13 -3.06 -4.70
N GLY A 46 -6.25 -3.55 -5.59
CA GLY A 46 -5.67 -4.89 -5.48
C GLY A 46 -4.82 -5.08 -4.22
N MET A 47 -4.86 -6.28 -3.65
CA MET A 47 -3.95 -6.74 -2.59
C MET A 47 -2.52 -6.85 -3.14
N MET A 48 -2.39 -7.32 -4.39
CA MET A 48 -1.11 -7.52 -5.06
C MET A 48 -0.71 -6.30 -5.88
N SER A 49 0.53 -5.85 -5.67
CA SER A 49 1.26 -4.97 -6.58
C SER A 49 2.63 -5.58 -6.91
N VAL A 50 3.13 -5.35 -8.10
CA VAL A 50 4.49 -5.74 -8.52
C VAL A 50 5.24 -4.47 -8.89
N VAL A 51 6.19 -4.08 -8.06
CA VAL A 51 6.85 -2.77 -8.12
C VAL A 51 8.34 -2.95 -8.36
N PRO A 52 8.95 -2.24 -9.33
CA PRO A 52 10.39 -2.25 -9.49
C PRO A 52 11.07 -1.76 -8.20
N PHE A 53 12.11 -2.47 -7.77
CA PHE A 53 12.88 -2.12 -6.60
C PHE A 53 14.23 -1.53 -7.02
N ASN A 54 14.40 -0.23 -6.82
CA ASN A 54 15.61 0.50 -7.25
C ASN A 54 16.17 1.44 -6.18
N VAL A 55 15.75 1.29 -4.92
CA VAL A 55 16.20 2.17 -3.81
C VAL A 55 17.35 1.57 -3.00
N MET A 56 17.89 0.43 -3.40
CA MET A 56 19.00 -0.27 -2.73
C MET A 56 20.11 -0.68 -3.68
N GLY A 57 21.27 -1.00 -3.15
CA GLY A 57 22.25 -1.90 -3.74
C GLY A 57 23.40 -1.25 -4.49
N SER A 58 23.49 0.06 -4.66
CA SER A 58 24.65 0.71 -5.27
C SER A 58 25.16 1.91 -4.45
N GLU A 59 26.38 2.34 -4.70
CA GLU A 59 26.93 3.58 -4.10
C GLU A 59 26.11 4.82 -4.52
N GLU A 60 25.53 4.80 -5.71
CA GLU A 60 24.66 5.86 -6.21
C GLU A 60 23.27 5.83 -5.58
N ASN A 61 22.79 4.63 -5.30
CA ASN A 61 21.50 4.37 -4.62
C ASN A 61 21.74 3.98 -3.16
N VAL A 62 22.68 4.58 -2.46
CA VAL A 62 22.96 4.20 -1.08
C VAL A 62 21.66 4.23 -0.28
N TYR A 63 21.03 3.07 -0.19
CA TYR A 63 19.94 2.80 0.72
C TYR A 63 20.53 2.22 1.98
N ASP A 64 20.55 3.03 3.00
CA ASP A 64 20.71 2.58 4.36
C ASP A 64 19.31 2.62 4.98
N LYS A 65 18.79 1.48 5.36
CA LYS A 65 17.48 1.36 5.99
C LYS A 65 17.36 2.28 7.22
N ASP A 66 18.48 2.55 7.87
CA ASP A 66 18.53 3.37 9.08
C ASP A 66 18.84 4.85 8.80
N ALA A 67 19.48 5.18 7.68
CA ALA A 67 19.93 6.53 7.37
C ALA A 67 19.09 7.25 6.31
N ARG A 68 18.36 6.55 5.46
CA ARG A 68 17.52 7.14 4.42
C ARG A 68 16.09 6.64 4.49
N TRP A 69 15.18 7.59 4.45
CA TRP A 69 13.76 7.34 4.43
C TRP A 69 13.27 7.15 2.99
N TRP A 70 12.97 5.92 2.61
CA TRP A 70 12.33 5.57 1.35
C TRP A 70 10.98 4.92 1.63
N SER A 71 9.89 5.63 1.39
CA SER A 71 8.54 5.12 1.65
C SER A 71 7.98 4.23 0.52
N THR A 72 8.70 4.12 -0.60
CA THR A 72 8.33 3.26 -1.73
C THR A 72 9.56 2.54 -2.27
N PRO A 73 9.43 1.36 -2.89
CA PRO A 73 10.54 0.63 -3.50
C PRO A 73 11.21 1.33 -4.68
N TYR A 74 10.55 2.35 -5.24
CA TYR A 74 10.96 3.00 -6.49
C TYR A 74 11.21 4.50 -6.32
N GLU A 75 12.27 4.98 -6.98
CA GLU A 75 12.58 6.39 -7.15
C GLU A 75 13.01 6.64 -8.60
N TYR A 76 12.38 7.61 -9.27
CA TYR A 76 12.52 7.83 -10.72
C TYR A 76 13.94 8.08 -11.20
N HIS A 77 14.77 8.75 -10.40
CA HIS A 77 16.15 9.10 -10.78
C HIS A 77 17.15 7.98 -10.49
N ASN A 78 16.80 6.99 -9.68
CA ASN A 78 17.65 5.84 -9.41
C ASN A 78 17.72 4.93 -10.65
N LYS A 79 18.93 4.41 -10.92
CA LYS A 79 19.17 3.60 -12.12
C LYS A 79 19.79 2.23 -11.83
N PHE A 80 19.53 1.70 -10.62
CA PHE A 80 20.04 0.41 -10.21
C PHE A 80 18.89 -0.48 -9.71
N PHE A 81 18.54 -1.47 -10.53
CA PHE A 81 17.43 -2.38 -10.28
C PHE A 81 17.91 -3.62 -9.52
N THR A 82 17.20 -4.01 -8.47
CA THR A 82 17.51 -5.19 -7.66
C THR A 82 16.38 -6.20 -7.59
N GLY A 83 15.29 -6.00 -8.30
CA GLY A 83 14.18 -6.95 -8.40
C GLY A 83 12.82 -6.30 -8.50
N PHE A 84 11.79 -7.13 -8.50
CA PHE A 84 10.40 -6.72 -8.31
C PHE A 84 9.97 -7.01 -6.87
N ALA A 85 9.48 -6.01 -6.16
CA ALA A 85 8.87 -6.15 -4.84
C ALA A 85 7.36 -6.39 -4.97
N HIS A 86 6.80 -7.20 -4.08
CA HIS A 86 5.38 -7.53 -4.08
C HIS A 86 4.66 -6.91 -2.88
N GLY A 87 3.41 -6.48 -3.11
CA GLY A 87 2.55 -5.92 -2.07
C GLY A 87 2.97 -4.54 -1.54
N ALA A 88 3.74 -3.75 -2.31
CA ALA A 88 4.17 -2.42 -1.90
C ALA A 88 3.02 -1.42 -1.90
N LEU A 89 3.07 -0.46 -0.96
CA LEU A 89 2.18 0.69 -0.92
C LEU A 89 2.64 1.78 -1.91
N SER A 90 1.72 2.67 -2.28
CA SER A 90 1.98 3.82 -3.14
C SER A 90 1.36 5.08 -2.53
N GLY A 91 2.13 6.18 -2.47
CA GLY A 91 1.67 7.46 -1.94
C GLY A 91 1.75 7.58 -0.41
N VAL A 92 2.39 6.65 0.28
CA VAL A 92 2.50 6.62 1.74
C VAL A 92 3.81 7.26 2.22
N GLY A 93 3.77 7.89 3.39
CA GLY A 93 4.91 8.61 3.95
C GLY A 93 5.89 7.77 4.77
N CYS A 94 5.58 6.52 5.10
CA CYS A 94 6.43 5.64 5.89
C CYS A 94 6.85 4.41 5.11
N PRO A 95 8.10 3.91 5.28
CA PRO A 95 8.53 2.65 4.69
C PRO A 95 7.70 1.51 5.27
N GLU A 96 7.12 0.70 4.38
CA GLU A 96 6.38 -0.49 4.75
C GLU A 96 6.21 -1.42 3.55
N LEU A 97 6.12 -2.73 3.82
CA LEU A 97 5.91 -3.74 2.79
C LEU A 97 7.04 -3.74 1.73
N GLY A 98 6.70 -3.90 0.45
CA GLY A 98 7.71 -3.92 -0.62
C GLY A 98 8.75 -5.02 -0.42
N ALA A 99 8.31 -6.21 -0.06
CA ALA A 99 9.12 -7.40 0.19
C ALA A 99 8.92 -8.46 -0.89
N LEU A 100 9.36 -9.70 -0.65
CA LEU A 100 9.23 -10.82 -1.59
C LEU A 100 9.83 -10.47 -2.96
N LEU A 101 11.13 -10.14 -2.99
CA LEU A 101 11.78 -9.63 -4.20
C LEU A 101 12.11 -10.77 -5.16
N THR A 102 11.60 -10.70 -6.38
CA THR A 102 11.96 -11.57 -7.49
C THR A 102 12.99 -10.89 -8.40
N MET A 103 13.97 -11.63 -8.90
CA MET A 103 14.99 -11.12 -9.80
C MET A 103 15.39 -12.18 -10.82
N ALA A 104 15.58 -11.77 -12.07
CA ALA A 104 16.15 -12.62 -13.11
C ALA A 104 17.62 -12.24 -13.37
N THR A 105 18.49 -13.26 -13.43
CA THR A 105 19.92 -13.09 -13.73
C THR A 105 20.40 -14.10 -14.75
N THR A 106 21.58 -13.89 -15.36
CA THR A 106 22.22 -14.82 -16.30
C THR A 106 23.69 -15.04 -15.93
N GLY A 107 24.26 -16.14 -16.39
CA GLY A 107 25.67 -16.49 -16.15
C GLY A 107 25.89 -17.12 -14.76
N PRO A 108 26.98 -16.82 -14.05
CA PRO A 108 27.23 -17.36 -12.72
C PRO A 108 26.17 -16.93 -11.70
N LEU A 109 25.68 -17.89 -10.91
CA LEU A 109 24.71 -17.61 -9.86
C LEU A 109 25.34 -16.73 -8.76
N THR A 110 24.72 -15.60 -8.48
CA THR A 110 24.96 -14.79 -7.27
C THR A 110 23.63 -14.47 -6.60
N VAL A 111 23.63 -14.41 -5.25
CA VAL A 111 22.43 -14.15 -4.43
C VAL A 111 22.59 -12.92 -3.55
N ASP A 112 23.73 -12.25 -3.61
CA ASP A 112 23.95 -10.95 -2.96
C ASP A 112 23.34 -9.84 -3.84
N TYR A 113 22.35 -9.11 -3.33
CA TYR A 113 21.66 -8.06 -4.08
C TYR A 113 22.61 -6.95 -4.58
N ARG A 114 23.70 -6.70 -3.85
CA ARG A 114 24.74 -5.73 -4.26
C ARG A 114 25.53 -6.19 -5.48
N GLU A 115 25.65 -7.51 -5.65
CA GLU A 115 26.33 -8.12 -6.77
C GLU A 115 25.37 -8.40 -7.94
N TYR A 116 24.13 -8.85 -7.66
CA TYR A 116 23.19 -9.17 -8.74
C TYR A 116 22.41 -7.95 -9.25
N GLY A 117 22.42 -6.83 -8.55
CA GLY A 117 21.80 -5.61 -9.05
C GLY A 117 22.39 -5.14 -10.39
N THR A 118 21.62 -4.40 -11.17
CA THR A 118 21.97 -4.00 -12.53
C THR A 118 21.44 -2.64 -12.91
N SER A 119 22.15 -1.92 -13.79
CA SER A 119 21.53 -0.83 -14.53
C SER A 119 20.41 -1.34 -15.44
N TYR A 120 19.49 -0.44 -15.81
CA TYR A 120 18.33 -0.80 -16.64
C TYR A 120 17.93 0.33 -17.58
N ARG A 121 17.18 -0.04 -18.63
CA ARG A 121 16.67 0.88 -19.65
C ARG A 121 15.33 0.43 -20.20
N ASP A 122 14.79 1.19 -21.14
CA ASP A 122 13.56 0.90 -21.89
C ASP A 122 12.35 0.65 -20.98
N GLU A 123 12.31 1.37 -19.87
CA GLU A 123 11.29 1.27 -18.86
C GLU A 123 9.93 1.75 -19.41
N LYS A 124 8.89 0.95 -19.18
CA LYS A 124 7.52 1.28 -19.57
C LYS A 124 6.56 0.89 -18.47
N ALA A 125 5.59 1.77 -18.21
CA ALA A 125 4.50 1.51 -17.28
C ALA A 125 3.15 1.93 -17.87
N SER A 126 2.14 1.18 -17.53
CA SER A 126 0.72 1.51 -17.75
C SER A 126 -0.12 0.85 -16.67
N PRO A 127 -1.37 1.25 -16.43
CA PRO A 127 -2.22 0.61 -15.44
C PRO A 127 -2.25 -0.91 -15.60
N GLY A 128 -1.81 -1.63 -14.56
CA GLY A 128 -1.72 -3.09 -14.54
C GLY A 128 -0.53 -3.72 -15.26
N TYR A 129 0.44 -2.93 -15.73
CA TYR A 129 1.60 -3.46 -16.43
C TYR A 129 2.85 -2.60 -16.24
N TYR A 130 3.99 -3.29 -16.11
CA TYR A 130 5.32 -2.68 -16.09
C TYR A 130 6.33 -3.54 -16.88
N SER A 131 7.32 -2.92 -17.51
CA SER A 131 8.42 -3.63 -18.15
C SER A 131 9.72 -2.84 -18.13
N VAL A 132 10.85 -3.56 -18.13
CA VAL A 132 12.19 -3.00 -18.07
C VAL A 132 13.22 -3.96 -18.69
N PHE A 133 14.26 -3.43 -19.32
CA PHE A 133 15.38 -4.22 -19.81
C PHE A 133 16.56 -4.17 -18.84
N LEU A 134 17.00 -5.33 -18.35
CA LEU A 134 18.09 -5.49 -17.38
C LEU A 134 19.43 -5.58 -18.11
N ASP A 135 20.23 -4.52 -18.06
CA ASP A 135 21.43 -4.34 -18.90
C ASP A 135 22.50 -5.43 -18.71
N LYS A 136 22.86 -5.72 -17.45
CA LYS A 136 23.90 -6.70 -17.11
C LYS A 136 23.57 -8.11 -17.62
N TYR A 137 22.29 -8.43 -17.71
CA TYR A 137 21.81 -9.77 -17.96
C TYR A 137 21.21 -9.96 -19.35
N GLY A 138 20.96 -8.87 -20.08
CA GLY A 138 20.30 -8.93 -21.37
C GLY A 138 18.87 -9.48 -21.30
N VAL A 139 18.18 -9.31 -20.16
CA VAL A 139 16.84 -9.86 -19.89
C VAL A 139 15.81 -8.76 -20.03
N LEU A 140 14.74 -9.01 -20.78
CA LEU A 140 13.51 -8.22 -20.71
C LEU A 140 12.65 -8.79 -19.58
N ALA A 141 12.34 -7.95 -18.59
CA ALA A 141 11.48 -8.27 -17.45
C ALA A 141 10.16 -7.54 -17.59
N GLU A 142 9.05 -8.26 -17.49
CA GLU A 142 7.69 -7.75 -17.59
C GLU A 142 6.89 -8.21 -16.39
N ALA A 143 5.97 -7.37 -15.90
CA ALA A 143 5.12 -7.67 -14.76
C ALA A 143 3.68 -7.22 -14.99
N THR A 144 2.73 -8.02 -14.50
CA THR A 144 1.31 -7.71 -14.41
C THR A 144 0.72 -8.29 -13.13
N ALA A 145 -0.48 -7.87 -12.74
CA ALA A 145 -1.14 -8.35 -11.54
C ALA A 145 -2.64 -8.57 -11.74
N THR A 146 -3.20 -9.44 -10.91
CA THR A 146 -4.63 -9.53 -10.61
C THR A 146 -4.90 -8.97 -9.21
N ALA A 147 -6.06 -9.20 -8.65
CA ALA A 147 -6.39 -8.65 -7.33
C ALA A 147 -5.48 -9.19 -6.20
N ARG A 148 -5.07 -10.47 -6.26
CA ARG A 148 -4.31 -11.17 -5.21
C ARG A 148 -3.05 -11.86 -5.70
N THR A 149 -2.77 -11.78 -7.01
CA THR A 149 -1.69 -12.54 -7.64
C THR A 149 -0.88 -11.70 -8.61
N SER A 150 0.36 -12.09 -8.85
CA SER A 150 1.22 -11.51 -9.88
C SER A 150 1.57 -12.52 -10.97
N ALA A 151 1.87 -12.00 -12.16
CA ALA A 151 2.55 -12.72 -13.20
C ALA A 151 3.73 -11.88 -13.69
N GLU A 152 4.89 -12.50 -13.78
CA GLU A 152 6.09 -11.92 -14.34
C GLU A 152 6.55 -12.77 -15.53
N ARG A 153 7.11 -12.14 -16.55
CA ARG A 153 7.68 -12.83 -17.71
C ARG A 153 9.09 -12.30 -17.95
N TYR A 154 10.03 -13.21 -17.95
CA TYR A 154 11.43 -12.92 -18.19
C TYR A 154 11.85 -13.53 -19.53
N THR A 155 12.26 -12.69 -20.49
CA THR A 155 12.77 -13.12 -21.78
C THR A 155 14.30 -13.12 -21.74
N PHE A 156 14.90 -14.29 -21.82
CA PHE A 156 16.34 -14.52 -21.62
C PHE A 156 17.13 -14.50 -22.93
N PRO A 157 18.44 -14.12 -22.91
CA PRO A 157 19.39 -14.46 -23.96
C PRO A 157 19.70 -15.95 -23.91
N GLU A 158 20.46 -16.43 -24.92
CA GLU A 158 20.99 -17.80 -24.93
C GLU A 158 21.93 -18.04 -23.74
N GLY A 159 21.78 -19.20 -23.06
CA GLY A 159 22.68 -19.61 -21.98
C GLY A 159 21.98 -20.11 -20.71
N THR A 160 22.60 -19.85 -19.57
CA THR A 160 22.02 -20.18 -18.24
C THR A 160 21.35 -18.96 -17.65
N GLY A 161 20.08 -19.11 -17.27
CA GLY A 161 19.29 -18.10 -16.58
C GLY A 161 18.93 -18.54 -15.16
N HIS A 162 18.67 -17.58 -14.29
CA HIS A 162 18.24 -17.82 -12.92
C HIS A 162 17.04 -16.94 -12.56
N ILE A 163 16.15 -17.47 -11.73
CA ILE A 163 15.10 -16.72 -11.02
C ILE A 163 15.39 -16.81 -9.53
N LEU A 164 15.49 -15.66 -8.89
CA LEU A 164 15.75 -15.52 -7.46
C LEU A 164 14.49 -15.04 -6.76
N LEU A 165 14.22 -15.57 -5.56
CA LEU A 165 13.27 -14.98 -4.60
C LEU A 165 14.06 -14.59 -3.35
N ASN A 166 14.20 -13.29 -3.10
CA ASN A 166 14.89 -12.75 -1.93
C ASN A 166 13.86 -12.35 -0.87
N LEU A 167 13.96 -12.97 0.32
CA LEU A 167 13.12 -12.71 1.48
C LEU A 167 13.85 -11.92 2.56
N GLY A 168 15.14 -11.65 2.37
CA GLY A 168 15.95 -10.87 3.30
C GLY A 168 15.82 -9.36 3.12
N GLU A 169 15.50 -8.95 1.91
CA GLU A 169 15.46 -7.54 1.53
C GLU A 169 14.03 -7.03 1.33
N GLY A 170 13.84 -5.73 1.52
CA GLY A 170 12.56 -5.04 1.42
C GLY A 170 12.66 -3.65 2.03
N LEU A 171 11.54 -2.92 2.09
CA LEU A 171 11.49 -1.62 2.75
C LEU A 171 11.43 -1.72 4.28
N THR A 172 11.00 -2.88 4.80
CA THR A 172 10.85 -3.12 6.22
C THR A 172 12.11 -3.73 6.83
N ASN A 173 12.31 -3.51 8.12
CA ASN A 173 13.43 -4.07 8.90
C ASN A 173 13.06 -5.34 9.66
N GLU A 174 11.84 -5.85 9.49
CA GLU A 174 11.39 -7.04 10.19
C GLU A 174 12.19 -8.25 9.75
N SER A 175 12.68 -8.94 10.73
CA SER A 175 13.29 -10.25 10.55
C SER A 175 12.26 -11.35 10.66
N GLY A 176 12.55 -12.45 9.99
CA GLY A 176 11.72 -13.63 10.02
C GLY A 176 11.07 -13.91 8.68
N ALA A 177 11.63 -14.90 8.01
CA ALA A 177 11.05 -15.46 6.79
C ALA A 177 11.22 -16.99 6.83
N MET A 178 10.37 -17.68 6.07
CA MET A 178 10.48 -19.12 5.83
C MET A 178 10.18 -19.36 4.34
N VAL A 179 10.95 -20.21 3.71
CA VAL A 179 10.70 -20.72 2.37
C VAL A 179 10.79 -22.22 2.35
N ARG A 180 9.83 -22.87 1.68
CA ARG A 180 9.74 -24.32 1.53
C ARG A 180 9.55 -24.69 0.06
N ARG A 181 10.34 -25.66 -0.40
CA ARG A 181 10.13 -26.27 -1.72
C ARG A 181 8.98 -27.27 -1.67
N VAL A 182 7.98 -27.07 -2.50
CA VAL A 182 6.82 -27.95 -2.66
C VAL A 182 7.05 -28.96 -3.79
N SER A 183 7.54 -28.48 -4.92
CA SER A 183 7.85 -29.31 -6.10
C SER A 183 9.12 -28.81 -6.80
N ALA A 184 9.42 -29.33 -7.98
CA ALA A 184 10.51 -28.79 -8.79
C ALA A 184 10.25 -27.34 -9.25
N THR A 185 8.98 -26.98 -9.46
CA THR A 185 8.55 -25.69 -10.01
C THR A 185 7.79 -24.82 -9.03
N GLU A 186 7.59 -25.26 -7.78
CA GLU A 186 6.80 -24.53 -6.79
C GLU A 186 7.50 -24.43 -5.44
N ILE A 187 7.52 -23.23 -4.91
CA ILE A 187 7.89 -22.90 -3.53
C ILE A 187 6.77 -22.15 -2.84
N GLU A 188 6.74 -22.23 -1.52
CA GLU A 188 5.83 -21.45 -0.69
C GLU A 188 6.56 -20.96 0.56
N GLY A 189 5.96 -20.00 1.25
CA GLY A 189 6.56 -19.50 2.47
C GLY A 189 5.82 -18.35 3.10
N THR A 190 6.53 -17.67 4.00
CA THR A 190 6.04 -16.50 4.72
C THR A 190 7.16 -15.50 4.98
N LYS A 191 6.80 -14.23 5.09
CA LYS A 191 7.67 -13.14 5.53
C LYS A 191 6.90 -12.33 6.56
N LEU A 192 7.58 -11.96 7.66
CA LEU A 192 7.04 -11.00 8.61
C LEU A 192 7.19 -9.58 8.06
N LEU A 193 6.14 -8.80 8.20
CA LEU A 193 6.03 -7.40 7.82
C LEU A 193 5.48 -6.60 9.01
N GLY A 194 5.47 -5.28 8.92
CA GLY A 194 4.96 -4.40 9.98
C GLY A 194 5.99 -3.34 10.36
N THR A 195 5.90 -2.82 11.59
CA THR A 195 6.70 -1.72 12.10
C THR A 195 6.42 -0.37 11.42
N PHE A 196 5.26 -0.21 10.78
CA PHE A 196 4.87 1.02 10.11
C PHE A 196 5.17 2.25 10.97
N CYS A 197 5.89 3.22 10.40
CA CYS A 197 6.39 4.41 11.11
C CYS A 197 7.10 4.06 12.44
N TYR A 198 7.93 3.01 12.44
CA TYR A 198 8.67 2.51 13.63
C TYR A 198 7.81 1.96 14.77
N ASN A 199 6.58 1.55 14.49
CA ASN A 199 5.74 0.87 15.47
C ASN A 199 6.11 -0.61 15.57
N ALA A 200 7.21 -0.92 16.24
CA ALA A 200 7.84 -2.25 16.33
C ALA A 200 6.95 -3.39 16.89
N GLN A 201 5.72 -3.10 17.30
CA GLN A 201 4.84 -4.08 17.94
C GLN A 201 3.70 -4.56 17.04
N LYS A 202 3.64 -4.09 15.79
CA LYS A 202 2.51 -4.35 14.88
C LYS A 202 2.89 -5.25 13.71
N VAL A 203 3.64 -6.29 14.00
CA VAL A 203 4.10 -7.27 13.01
C VAL A 203 2.95 -8.20 12.58
N PHE A 204 2.92 -8.52 11.29
CA PHE A 204 1.99 -9.47 10.69
C PHE A 204 2.69 -10.28 9.58
N PRO A 205 2.26 -11.53 9.31
CA PRO A 205 2.81 -12.34 8.23
C PRO A 205 2.16 -12.01 6.89
N VAL A 206 2.94 -12.05 5.80
CA VAL A 206 2.45 -12.32 4.45
C VAL A 206 2.87 -13.72 4.06
N TYR A 207 1.94 -14.49 3.51
CA TYR A 207 2.16 -15.82 2.97
C TYR A 207 2.18 -15.77 1.46
N PHE A 208 3.01 -16.60 0.84
CA PHE A 208 3.12 -16.64 -0.61
C PHE A 208 3.21 -18.08 -1.14
N VAL A 209 2.80 -18.25 -2.39
CA VAL A 209 3.10 -19.40 -3.24
C VAL A 209 3.66 -18.86 -4.55
N LEU A 210 4.81 -19.37 -4.97
CA LEU A 210 5.48 -18.97 -6.21
C LEU A 210 5.68 -20.19 -7.11
N ARG A 211 5.32 -20.06 -8.38
CA ARG A 211 5.50 -21.06 -9.42
C ARG A 211 6.31 -20.51 -10.60
N VAL A 212 7.19 -21.35 -11.15
CA VAL A 212 7.89 -21.08 -12.41
C VAL A 212 7.32 -21.95 -13.51
N SER A 213 7.20 -21.39 -14.73
CA SER A 213 6.56 -22.07 -15.87
C SER A 213 7.40 -23.19 -16.49
N LYS A 214 8.72 -23.18 -16.25
CA LYS A 214 9.68 -24.15 -16.80
C LYS A 214 10.29 -24.97 -15.67
N THR A 215 10.48 -26.28 -15.88
CA THR A 215 11.22 -27.12 -14.95
C THR A 215 12.67 -26.67 -14.86
N PRO A 216 13.17 -26.26 -13.70
CA PRO A 216 14.56 -25.84 -13.54
C PRO A 216 15.53 -27.02 -13.61
N SER A 217 16.73 -26.78 -14.10
CA SER A 217 17.85 -27.72 -14.08
C SER A 217 18.43 -27.91 -12.68
N ALA A 218 18.37 -26.86 -11.85
CA ALA A 218 18.76 -26.86 -10.44
C ALA A 218 17.96 -25.84 -9.64
N GLY A 219 17.96 -26.00 -8.31
CA GLY A 219 17.33 -25.05 -7.39
C GLY A 219 17.82 -25.30 -5.97
N GLY A 220 17.71 -24.27 -5.14
CA GLY A 220 18.16 -24.36 -3.76
C GLY A 220 17.88 -23.11 -2.95
N TYR A 221 18.27 -23.18 -1.72
CA TYR A 221 18.12 -22.11 -0.74
C TYR A 221 19.41 -21.34 -0.56
N TRP A 222 19.32 -20.09 -0.10
CA TRP A 222 20.46 -19.40 0.50
C TRP A 222 20.09 -18.84 1.86
N LYS A 223 21.13 -18.63 2.66
CA LYS A 223 21.06 -17.92 3.92
C LYS A 223 22.33 -17.11 4.13
N LYS A 224 22.20 -15.87 4.53
CA LYS A 224 23.33 -15.06 4.94
C LYS A 224 23.82 -15.56 6.31
N GLN A 225 25.07 -15.98 6.35
CA GLN A 225 25.71 -16.40 7.60
C GLN A 225 26.42 -15.21 8.23
N ARG A 226 26.13 -14.94 9.48
CA ARG A 226 26.86 -13.95 10.28
C ARG A 226 28.30 -14.41 10.49
N LYS A 227 29.24 -13.49 10.39
CA LYS A 227 30.62 -13.75 10.79
C LYS A 227 30.67 -13.68 12.32
N MET A 228 30.91 -14.82 12.97
CA MET A 228 31.19 -14.85 14.41
C MET A 228 32.66 -14.48 14.64
N THR A 229 32.92 -13.39 15.30
CA THR A 229 34.25 -12.99 15.78
C THR A 229 34.17 -12.90 17.30
N GLY A 230 34.73 -13.92 17.99
CA GLY A 230 34.74 -13.95 19.47
C GLY A 230 33.37 -14.18 20.10
N VAL A 231 33.18 -13.72 21.32
CA VAL A 231 31.93 -13.84 22.09
C VAL A 231 30.92 -12.76 21.71
N GLU A 232 31.35 -11.70 21.04
CA GLU A 232 30.53 -10.59 20.55
C GLU A 232 30.32 -10.75 19.05
N ALA A 233 29.11 -11.17 18.64
CA ALA A 233 28.69 -11.14 17.26
C ALA A 233 28.23 -9.71 16.95
N GLU A 234 29.11 -8.84 16.45
CA GLU A 234 28.67 -7.60 15.83
C GLU A 234 27.94 -7.90 14.53
N TRP A 235 26.71 -7.48 14.50
CA TRP A 235 25.89 -7.50 13.31
C TRP A 235 26.16 -6.26 12.46
N THR A 236 26.88 -6.46 11.38
CA THR A 236 26.91 -5.46 10.32
C THR A 236 26.40 -6.11 9.03
N PRO A 237 25.65 -5.39 8.20
CA PRO A 237 25.21 -5.88 6.88
C PRO A 237 26.39 -6.39 6.02
N ASP A 238 27.60 -5.90 6.27
CA ASP A 238 28.80 -6.18 5.50
C ASP A 238 29.58 -7.43 5.96
N ASN A 239 29.26 -8.03 7.10
CA ASN A 239 30.06 -9.09 7.72
C ASN A 239 29.55 -10.51 7.44
N GLY A 240 28.50 -10.69 6.59
CA GLY A 240 27.94 -12.00 6.30
C GLY A 240 28.36 -12.53 4.93
N ARG A 241 28.60 -13.83 4.84
CA ARG A 241 28.71 -14.54 3.57
C ARG A 241 27.43 -15.31 3.32
N TYR A 242 26.92 -15.23 2.10
CA TYR A 242 25.81 -16.08 1.67
C TYR A 242 26.31 -17.52 1.49
N LYS A 243 25.55 -18.46 2.03
CA LYS A 243 25.75 -19.88 1.86
C LYS A 243 24.61 -20.48 1.06
N LEU A 244 24.95 -21.22 0.01
CA LEU A 244 23.99 -21.94 -0.82
C LEU A 244 23.75 -23.34 -0.26
N TYR A 245 22.50 -23.81 -0.30
CA TYR A 245 22.04 -25.10 0.14
C TYR A 245 21.34 -25.80 -1.03
N THR A 246 22.06 -26.56 -1.83
CA THR A 246 21.56 -27.15 -3.09
C THR A 246 20.75 -28.42 -2.88
N GLU A 247 21.09 -29.23 -1.88
CA GLU A 247 20.42 -30.51 -1.58
C GLU A 247 19.84 -30.54 -0.16
N TYR A 248 19.60 -29.39 0.40
CA TYR A 248 19.08 -29.25 1.73
C TYR A 248 17.59 -29.56 1.76
N GLY A 249 17.12 -29.98 2.94
CA GLY A 249 15.76 -30.35 3.24
C GLY A 249 14.63 -29.51 2.64
N ARG A 250 13.45 -29.63 3.24
CA ARG A 250 12.24 -29.10 2.62
C ARG A 250 12.00 -27.62 2.87
N GLU A 251 12.62 -27.02 3.89
CA GLU A 251 12.42 -25.62 4.26
C GLU A 251 13.67 -24.99 4.86
N LEU A 252 13.77 -23.68 4.76
CA LEU A 252 14.78 -22.85 5.40
C LEU A 252 14.12 -21.62 6.02
N SER A 253 14.46 -21.33 7.28
CA SER A 253 13.97 -20.15 8.01
C SER A 253 15.13 -19.27 8.45
N GLY A 254 14.86 -17.97 8.52
CA GLY A 254 15.81 -16.96 9.00
C GLY A 254 15.46 -15.56 8.56
N ASP A 255 16.37 -14.62 8.84
CA ASP A 255 16.19 -13.22 8.50
C ASP A 255 16.53 -12.96 7.03
N ASP A 256 17.67 -13.42 6.60
CA ASP A 256 18.27 -13.14 5.28
C ASP A 256 18.34 -14.46 4.49
N VAL A 257 17.17 -14.92 4.05
CA VAL A 257 16.99 -16.19 3.35
C VAL A 257 16.34 -15.96 1.98
N GLY A 258 16.50 -16.94 1.11
CA GLY A 258 15.82 -16.92 -0.19
C GLY A 258 15.92 -18.25 -0.91
N TYR A 259 15.40 -18.28 -2.13
CA TYR A 259 15.38 -19.44 -3.00
C TYR A 259 15.76 -19.05 -4.44
N TRP A 260 16.46 -19.94 -5.13
CA TRP A 260 16.83 -19.76 -6.51
C TRP A 260 16.43 -20.95 -7.38
N PHE A 261 16.08 -20.66 -8.62
CA PHE A 261 15.88 -21.63 -9.70
C PHE A 261 16.91 -21.34 -10.78
N SER A 262 17.50 -22.38 -11.38
CA SER A 262 18.40 -22.27 -12.52
C SER A 262 17.87 -23.03 -13.73
N PHE A 263 18.08 -22.47 -14.89
CA PHE A 263 17.64 -23.02 -16.18
C PHE A 263 18.82 -23.03 -17.13
N ASP A 264 19.38 -24.21 -17.39
CA ASP A 264 20.48 -24.38 -18.33
C ASP A 264 19.97 -24.52 -19.76
N GLY A 265 20.78 -24.05 -20.71
CA GLY A 265 20.51 -24.23 -22.13
C GLY A 265 19.28 -23.48 -22.65
N LEU A 266 18.98 -22.33 -22.09
CA LEU A 266 17.93 -21.45 -22.61
C LEU A 266 18.33 -21.00 -24.03
N ALA A 267 17.36 -21.02 -24.95
CA ALA A 267 17.53 -20.45 -26.29
C ALA A 267 17.37 -18.91 -26.21
N ALA A 268 17.98 -18.20 -27.16
CA ALA A 268 17.78 -16.75 -27.26
C ALA A 268 16.31 -16.40 -27.47
N GLY A 269 15.77 -15.53 -26.63
CA GLY A 269 14.36 -15.14 -26.61
C GLY A 269 13.43 -16.12 -25.86
N GLU A 270 13.99 -17.16 -25.24
CA GLU A 270 13.17 -18.08 -24.44
C GLU A 270 12.61 -17.37 -23.19
N GLN A 271 11.36 -17.66 -22.87
CA GLN A 271 10.62 -17.03 -21.79
C GLN A 271 10.44 -17.98 -20.61
N VAL A 272 10.65 -17.45 -19.41
CA VAL A 272 10.27 -18.11 -18.15
C VAL A 272 9.29 -17.19 -17.44
N GLU A 273 8.11 -17.70 -17.15
CA GLU A 273 7.11 -16.99 -16.34
C GLU A 273 7.25 -17.36 -14.88
N VAL A 274 7.00 -16.38 -14.02
CA VAL A 274 6.87 -16.52 -12.57
C VAL A 274 5.47 -16.06 -12.18
N ARG A 275 4.78 -16.86 -11.38
CA ARG A 275 3.46 -16.53 -10.85
C ARG A 275 3.48 -16.61 -9.35
N MET A 276 2.98 -15.57 -8.69
CA MET A 276 2.92 -15.54 -7.23
C MET A 276 1.50 -15.21 -6.77
N GLY A 277 0.98 -16.01 -5.84
CA GLY A 277 -0.19 -15.68 -5.04
C GLY A 277 0.23 -15.28 -3.64
N ILE A 278 -0.44 -14.28 -3.06
CA ILE A 278 -0.25 -13.89 -1.66
C ILE A 278 -1.53 -14.01 -0.86
N SER A 279 -1.38 -14.11 0.45
CA SER A 279 -2.45 -14.07 1.44
C SER A 279 -1.90 -13.55 2.77
N TYR A 280 -2.74 -12.93 3.58
CA TYR A 280 -2.42 -12.55 4.96
C TYR A 280 -2.98 -13.55 5.98
N VAL A 281 -3.50 -14.68 5.52
CA VAL A 281 -4.10 -15.75 6.32
C VAL A 281 -3.21 -17.00 6.34
N SER A 282 -2.87 -17.55 5.16
CA SER A 282 -2.09 -18.80 5.08
C SER A 282 -1.48 -19.02 3.68
N THR A 283 -0.49 -19.91 3.60
CA THR A 283 0.05 -20.41 2.32
C THR A 283 -0.98 -21.16 1.51
N GLU A 284 -1.92 -21.86 2.17
CA GLU A 284 -3.03 -22.54 1.49
C GLU A 284 -3.94 -21.53 0.79
N ASN A 285 -4.25 -20.41 1.43
CA ASN A 285 -5.05 -19.36 0.83
C ASN A 285 -4.30 -18.62 -0.29
N ALA A 286 -2.99 -18.38 -0.13
CA ALA A 286 -2.17 -17.84 -1.21
C ALA A 286 -2.23 -18.74 -2.46
N ARG A 287 -2.25 -20.07 -2.28
CA ARG A 287 -2.43 -21.05 -3.37
C ARG A 287 -3.83 -20.99 -3.96
N LYS A 288 -4.89 -20.92 -3.14
CA LYS A 288 -6.26 -20.76 -3.61
C LYS A 288 -6.45 -19.49 -4.42
N ASN A 289 -5.85 -18.39 -3.97
CA ASN A 289 -5.84 -17.11 -4.69
C ASN A 289 -5.19 -17.28 -6.07
N LEU A 290 -4.01 -17.93 -6.12
CA LEU A 290 -3.30 -18.15 -7.37
C LEU A 290 -4.09 -19.03 -8.34
N ASP A 291 -4.63 -20.15 -7.85
CA ASP A 291 -5.37 -21.12 -8.67
C ASP A 291 -6.71 -20.55 -9.18
N ALA A 292 -7.35 -19.66 -8.41
CA ALA A 292 -8.61 -19.04 -8.77
C ALA A 292 -8.47 -17.88 -9.78
N GLU A 293 -7.41 -17.06 -9.62
CA GLU A 293 -7.24 -15.85 -10.42
C GLU A 293 -6.39 -16.06 -11.68
N GLN A 294 -5.56 -17.12 -11.70
CA GLN A 294 -4.73 -17.46 -12.85
C GLN A 294 -4.85 -18.95 -13.19
N ALA A 295 -5.61 -19.26 -14.25
CA ALA A 295 -5.61 -20.62 -14.77
C ALA A 295 -4.19 -21.07 -15.13
N ALA A 296 -3.88 -22.34 -14.91
CA ALA A 296 -2.52 -22.88 -15.06
C ALA A 296 -1.93 -22.66 -16.47
N ASP A 297 -2.79 -22.61 -17.49
CA ASP A 297 -2.46 -22.43 -18.91
C ASP A 297 -2.76 -21.01 -19.43
N ALA A 298 -3.21 -20.09 -18.57
CA ALA A 298 -3.48 -18.71 -18.99
C ALA A 298 -2.17 -18.04 -19.43
N PRO A 299 -2.08 -17.51 -20.66
CA PRO A 299 -0.88 -16.81 -21.10
C PRO A 299 -0.74 -15.47 -20.36
N PHE A 300 0.50 -15.03 -20.13
CA PHE A 300 0.83 -13.75 -19.50
C PHE A 300 0.03 -12.57 -20.11
N ASP A 301 -0.07 -12.52 -21.44
CA ASP A 301 -0.75 -11.43 -22.13
C ASP A 301 -2.27 -11.40 -21.86
N ALA A 302 -2.90 -12.54 -21.55
CA ALA A 302 -4.30 -12.58 -21.14
C ALA A 302 -4.51 -11.99 -19.75
N ILE A 303 -3.59 -12.26 -18.82
CA ILE A 303 -3.62 -11.68 -17.46
C ILE A 303 -3.42 -10.16 -17.53
N ARG A 304 -2.45 -9.71 -18.34
CA ARG A 304 -2.20 -8.29 -18.60
C ARG A 304 -3.43 -7.59 -19.18
N GLU A 305 -4.08 -8.21 -20.16
CA GLU A 305 -5.29 -7.66 -20.79
C GLU A 305 -6.45 -7.58 -19.79
N GLN A 306 -6.59 -8.57 -18.91
CA GLN A 306 -7.58 -8.55 -17.83
C GLN A 306 -7.34 -7.36 -16.89
N ALA A 307 -6.10 -7.10 -16.49
CA ALA A 307 -5.74 -5.95 -15.66
C ALA A 307 -6.06 -4.63 -16.37
N ARG A 308 -5.69 -4.49 -17.66
CA ARG A 308 -6.02 -3.32 -18.48
C ARG A 308 -7.52 -3.07 -18.57
N LYS A 309 -8.29 -4.13 -18.79
CA LYS A 309 -9.76 -4.04 -18.84
C LYS A 309 -10.34 -3.58 -17.51
N GLY A 310 -9.89 -4.14 -16.38
CA GLY A 310 -10.33 -3.72 -15.05
C GLY A 310 -10.05 -2.23 -14.78
N TRP A 311 -8.90 -1.73 -15.22
CA TRP A 311 -8.58 -0.30 -15.14
C TRP A 311 -9.46 0.55 -16.04
N ASN A 312 -9.72 0.14 -17.28
CA ASN A 312 -10.63 0.88 -18.17
C ASN A 312 -12.07 0.93 -17.64
N GLU A 313 -12.55 -0.14 -17.03
CA GLU A 313 -13.86 -0.16 -16.37
C GLU A 313 -13.90 0.78 -15.16
N ALA A 314 -12.85 0.77 -14.33
CA ALA A 314 -12.78 1.63 -13.15
C ALA A 314 -12.65 3.11 -13.53
N LEU A 315 -11.67 3.47 -14.36
CA LEU A 315 -11.42 4.85 -14.79
C LEU A 315 -12.55 5.40 -15.67
N GLY A 316 -13.17 4.54 -16.47
CA GLY A 316 -14.25 4.90 -17.38
C GLY A 316 -15.58 5.29 -16.71
N ARG A 317 -15.69 5.15 -15.37
CA ARG A 317 -16.84 5.68 -14.62
C ARG A 317 -16.91 7.22 -14.64
N ILE A 318 -15.77 7.88 -14.85
CA ILE A 318 -15.72 9.32 -15.10
C ILE A 318 -15.10 9.51 -16.49
N ARG A 319 -15.87 10.05 -17.43
CA ARG A 319 -15.39 10.36 -18.77
C ARG A 319 -15.17 11.86 -18.90
N VAL A 320 -13.96 12.23 -19.33
CA VAL A 320 -13.58 13.61 -19.59
C VAL A 320 -13.38 13.78 -21.08
N GLU A 321 -14.08 14.74 -21.66
CA GLU A 321 -13.97 15.11 -23.08
C GLU A 321 -13.42 16.52 -23.22
N GLY A 322 -12.61 16.74 -24.25
CA GLY A 322 -11.97 18.03 -24.51
C GLY A 322 -10.74 18.29 -23.64
N GLY A 323 -10.25 19.53 -23.68
CA GLY A 323 -9.00 19.90 -23.04
C GLY A 323 -7.75 19.44 -23.82
N ALA A 324 -6.56 19.80 -23.32
CA ALA A 324 -5.29 19.31 -23.86
C ALA A 324 -5.02 17.88 -23.36
N GLU A 325 -4.28 17.09 -24.15
CA GLU A 325 -3.83 15.72 -23.79
C GLU A 325 -3.17 15.67 -22.40
N GLN A 326 -2.33 16.66 -22.09
CA GLN A 326 -1.70 16.78 -20.76
C GLN A 326 -2.71 16.92 -19.62
N GLN A 327 -3.83 17.64 -19.84
CA GLN A 327 -4.88 17.79 -18.82
C GLN A 327 -5.62 16.47 -18.58
N GLN A 328 -5.90 15.72 -19.65
CA GLN A 328 -6.49 14.39 -19.54
C GLN A 328 -5.54 13.42 -18.84
N ARG A 329 -4.23 13.47 -19.17
CA ARG A 329 -3.19 12.67 -18.50
C ARG A 329 -3.15 12.94 -16.99
N VAL A 330 -3.11 14.21 -16.58
CA VAL A 330 -3.13 14.57 -15.15
C VAL A 330 -4.41 14.08 -14.47
N PHE A 331 -5.56 14.28 -15.11
CA PHE A 331 -6.85 13.86 -14.55
C PHE A 331 -6.92 12.35 -14.35
N TYR A 332 -6.64 11.56 -15.39
CA TYR A 332 -6.74 10.09 -15.29
C TYR A 332 -5.64 9.49 -14.43
N THR A 333 -4.45 10.09 -14.36
CA THR A 333 -3.40 9.65 -13.43
C THR A 333 -3.80 9.95 -11.98
N ALA A 334 -4.40 11.10 -11.68
CA ALA A 334 -4.92 11.39 -10.35
C ALA A 334 -6.06 10.42 -9.96
N LEU A 335 -6.96 10.11 -10.89
CA LEU A 335 -8.02 9.13 -10.65
C LEU A 335 -7.45 7.71 -10.46
N TYR A 336 -6.43 7.33 -11.23
CA TYR A 336 -5.68 6.08 -11.05
C TYR A 336 -5.10 5.99 -9.64
N HIS A 337 -4.39 7.01 -9.16
CA HIS A 337 -3.84 7.05 -7.81
C HIS A 337 -4.92 6.95 -6.74
N ALA A 338 -6.08 7.59 -6.94
CA ALA A 338 -7.22 7.52 -6.01
C ALA A 338 -7.82 6.12 -5.88
N LEU A 339 -7.56 5.21 -6.83
CA LEU A 339 -8.08 3.83 -6.83
C LEU A 339 -7.02 2.78 -6.46
N LEU A 340 -5.83 3.19 -6.00
CA LEU A 340 -4.80 2.26 -5.53
C LEU A 340 -5.12 1.74 -4.12
N HIS A 341 -5.56 2.62 -3.23
CA HIS A 341 -5.87 2.31 -1.82
C HIS A 341 -7.24 2.87 -1.43
N PRO A 342 -7.89 2.31 -0.36
CA PRO A 342 -7.61 1.10 0.42
C PRO A 342 -7.50 -0.17 -0.43
N ASN A 343 -6.85 -1.22 0.11
CA ASN A 343 -6.64 -2.48 -0.59
C ASN A 343 -7.59 -3.58 -0.11
N LEU A 344 -7.86 -4.51 -1.00
CA LEU A 344 -8.49 -5.77 -0.66
C LEU A 344 -7.57 -6.58 0.27
N VAL A 345 -8.12 -7.27 1.28
CA VAL A 345 -7.39 -8.18 2.16
C VAL A 345 -8.02 -9.55 2.29
N SER A 346 -9.30 -9.70 1.92
CA SER A 346 -9.94 -11.02 1.90
C SER A 346 -9.42 -11.87 0.75
N ASP A 347 -9.18 -13.14 1.04
CA ASP A 347 -8.85 -14.17 0.06
C ASP A 347 -10.07 -14.56 -0.78
N VAL A 348 -9.88 -15.33 -1.84
CA VAL A 348 -10.98 -15.75 -2.74
C VAL A 348 -12.05 -16.61 -2.05
N ASN A 349 -11.74 -17.22 -0.91
CA ASN A 349 -12.67 -17.96 -0.06
C ASN A 349 -13.35 -17.08 1.01
N GLY A 350 -13.11 -15.76 1.00
CA GLY A 350 -13.65 -14.80 1.95
C GLY A 350 -12.91 -14.69 3.28
N GLU A 351 -11.86 -15.49 3.52
CA GLU A 351 -11.08 -15.42 4.75
C GLU A 351 -10.20 -14.17 4.78
N TYR A 352 -10.03 -13.57 5.98
CA TYR A 352 -9.20 -12.39 6.23
C TYR A 352 -8.66 -12.38 7.67
N PRO A 353 -7.54 -11.67 7.98
CA PRO A 353 -7.04 -11.54 9.34
C PRO A 353 -7.94 -10.65 10.18
N LEU A 354 -8.34 -11.08 11.39
CA LEU A 354 -9.13 -10.29 12.32
C LEU A 354 -8.33 -9.12 12.91
N MET A 355 -9.03 -8.00 13.11
CA MET A 355 -8.45 -6.77 13.66
C MET A 355 -7.92 -6.99 15.08
N GLU A 356 -6.61 -6.69 15.30
CA GLU A 356 -5.89 -6.81 16.57
C GLU A 356 -5.92 -8.21 17.21
N ARG A 357 -6.25 -9.24 16.45
CA ARG A 357 -6.28 -10.65 16.88
C ARG A 357 -5.29 -11.48 16.07
N SER A 358 -4.05 -11.53 16.54
CA SER A 358 -2.96 -12.23 15.85
C SER A 358 -3.24 -13.71 15.66
N GLY A 359 -3.23 -14.17 14.41
CA GLY A 359 -3.44 -15.58 14.05
C GLY A 359 -4.91 -16.02 14.03
N GLU A 360 -5.86 -15.12 14.34
CA GLU A 360 -7.28 -15.40 14.17
C GLU A 360 -7.78 -14.87 12.82
N THR A 361 -8.73 -15.56 12.22
CA THR A 361 -9.32 -15.23 10.92
C THR A 361 -10.83 -15.07 11.01
N GLY A 362 -11.36 -14.17 10.19
CA GLY A 362 -12.78 -14.02 9.92
C GLY A 362 -13.10 -14.48 8.51
N VAL A 363 -14.39 -14.56 8.18
CA VAL A 363 -14.90 -14.86 6.84
C VAL A 363 -15.95 -13.80 6.48
N THR A 364 -15.86 -13.26 5.28
CA THR A 364 -16.85 -12.35 4.70
C THR A 364 -17.52 -12.98 3.48
N ASP A 365 -18.75 -12.59 3.23
CA ASP A 365 -19.50 -12.90 2.01
C ASP A 365 -19.32 -11.83 0.91
N GLY A 366 -18.67 -10.72 1.26
CA GLY A 366 -18.28 -9.62 0.39
C GLY A 366 -16.76 -9.44 0.32
N GLU A 367 -16.32 -8.20 0.16
CA GLU A 367 -14.93 -7.82 0.14
C GLU A 367 -14.52 -7.18 1.48
N ARG A 368 -13.41 -7.64 2.07
CA ARG A 368 -12.79 -6.99 3.23
C ARG A 368 -11.64 -6.11 2.76
N TYR A 369 -11.66 -4.85 3.20
CA TYR A 369 -10.63 -3.87 2.88
C TYR A 369 -9.70 -3.59 4.05
N THR A 370 -8.49 -3.14 3.74
CA THR A 370 -7.38 -2.76 4.62
C THR A 370 -6.65 -1.53 4.07
N VAL A 371 -5.59 -1.10 4.75
CA VAL A 371 -4.81 0.10 4.41
C VAL A 371 -5.69 1.35 4.50
N PHE A 372 -6.32 1.49 5.66
CA PHE A 372 -7.15 2.65 5.94
C PHE A 372 -6.32 3.80 6.52
N SER A 373 -5.69 4.60 5.65
CA SER A 373 -5.07 5.88 6.01
C SER A 373 -6.14 6.96 6.13
N LEU A 374 -7.03 6.84 7.14
CA LEU A 374 -8.26 7.62 7.19
C LEU A 374 -8.03 9.11 7.45
N TRP A 375 -6.96 9.49 8.13
CA TRP A 375 -6.60 10.91 8.31
C TRP A 375 -6.39 11.61 6.96
N ASP A 376 -5.79 10.90 5.99
CA ASP A 376 -5.59 11.40 4.62
C ASP A 376 -6.86 11.31 3.80
N THR A 377 -7.50 10.14 3.80
CA THR A 377 -8.56 9.79 2.85
C THR A 377 -9.94 10.33 3.23
N CYS A 378 -10.16 10.73 4.49
CA CYS A 378 -11.41 11.38 4.92
C CYS A 378 -11.61 12.78 4.30
N ARG A 379 -10.57 13.38 3.70
CA ARG A 379 -10.63 14.73 3.14
C ARG A 379 -11.47 14.80 1.87
N ASN A 380 -11.31 13.83 0.95
CA ASN A 380 -12.02 13.82 -0.33
C ASN A 380 -12.12 12.45 -1.01
N LEU A 381 -11.26 11.46 -0.68
CA LEU A 381 -11.29 10.16 -1.36
C LEU A 381 -12.61 9.42 -1.10
N HIS A 382 -13.01 9.24 0.15
CA HIS A 382 -14.25 8.53 0.48
C HIS A 382 -15.50 9.23 -0.03
N GLN A 383 -15.47 10.56 -0.17
CA GLN A 383 -16.52 11.34 -0.81
C GLN A 383 -16.63 11.03 -2.30
N LEU A 384 -15.48 10.95 -3.00
CA LEU A 384 -15.43 10.54 -4.40
C LEU A 384 -15.94 9.10 -4.56
N LEU A 385 -15.47 8.16 -3.71
CA LEU A 385 -15.92 6.77 -3.74
C LEU A 385 -17.42 6.65 -3.50
N THR A 386 -17.98 7.39 -2.55
CA THR A 386 -19.42 7.41 -2.29
C THR A 386 -20.24 7.82 -3.52
N LEU A 387 -19.75 8.78 -4.30
CA LEU A 387 -20.46 9.31 -5.46
C LEU A 387 -20.28 8.44 -6.72
N VAL A 388 -19.08 7.93 -6.96
CA VAL A 388 -18.70 7.28 -8.24
C VAL A 388 -18.58 5.78 -8.10
N TYR A 389 -18.15 5.28 -6.94
CA TYR A 389 -17.88 3.86 -6.65
C TYR A 389 -18.64 3.38 -5.39
N PRO A 390 -19.97 3.60 -5.31
CA PRO A 390 -20.74 3.35 -4.08
C PRO A 390 -20.66 1.89 -3.60
N ASP A 391 -20.51 0.93 -4.52
CA ASP A 391 -20.39 -0.48 -4.16
C ASP A 391 -19.11 -0.75 -3.37
N ARG A 392 -17.98 -0.18 -3.81
CA ARG A 392 -16.69 -0.29 -3.11
C ARG A 392 -16.72 0.43 -1.77
N GLN A 393 -17.27 1.65 -1.75
CA GLN A 393 -17.39 2.41 -0.51
C GLN A 393 -18.25 1.68 0.54
N ARG A 394 -19.31 0.99 0.11
CA ARG A 394 -20.15 0.17 1.00
C ARG A 394 -19.33 -0.94 1.68
N GLU A 395 -18.54 -1.69 0.92
CA GLU A 395 -17.69 -2.74 1.48
C GLU A 395 -16.61 -2.18 2.42
N MET A 396 -16.07 -0.98 2.13
CA MET A 396 -15.16 -0.29 3.04
C MET A 396 -15.85 0.12 4.35
N LEU A 397 -17.10 0.60 4.31
CA LEU A 397 -17.90 0.91 5.51
C LEU A 397 -18.18 -0.36 6.34
N ARG A 398 -18.54 -1.47 5.67
CA ARG A 398 -18.70 -2.78 6.33
C ARG A 398 -17.40 -3.26 6.96
N SER A 399 -16.26 -3.04 6.27
CA SER A 399 -14.95 -3.37 6.82
C SER A 399 -14.64 -2.58 8.09
N MET A 400 -14.87 -1.27 8.10
CA MET A 400 -14.65 -0.43 9.28
C MET A 400 -15.56 -0.79 10.46
N THR A 401 -16.85 -1.09 10.21
CA THR A 401 -17.79 -1.51 11.25
C THR A 401 -17.47 -2.91 11.78
N GLY A 402 -17.03 -3.84 10.90
CA GLY A 402 -16.54 -5.14 11.31
C GLY A 402 -15.30 -5.07 12.21
N MET A 403 -14.36 -4.17 11.92
CA MET A 403 -13.20 -3.92 12.79
C MET A 403 -13.62 -3.50 14.21
N TYR A 404 -14.67 -2.69 14.34
CA TYR A 404 -15.22 -2.36 15.67
C TYR A 404 -15.73 -3.60 16.42
N GLU A 405 -16.42 -4.50 15.74
CA GLU A 405 -16.92 -5.75 16.35
C GLU A 405 -15.78 -6.69 16.78
N GLU A 406 -14.68 -6.69 16.04
CA GLU A 406 -13.52 -7.55 16.28
C GLU A 406 -12.67 -7.10 17.48
N TRP A 407 -12.40 -5.79 17.64
CA TRP A 407 -11.48 -5.28 18.67
C TRP A 407 -12.02 -4.11 19.52
N GLY A 408 -13.20 -3.62 19.18
CA GLY A 408 -13.92 -2.66 20.00
C GLY A 408 -13.68 -1.18 19.68
N TRP A 409 -13.01 -0.83 18.56
CA TRP A 409 -12.82 0.53 18.08
C TRP A 409 -12.90 0.59 16.56
N LEU A 410 -13.29 1.74 16.01
CA LEU A 410 -13.15 2.00 14.57
C LEU A 410 -11.67 2.21 14.20
N PRO A 411 -11.26 1.94 12.95
CA PRO A 411 -9.88 2.16 12.53
C PRO A 411 -9.52 3.66 12.44
N LYS A 412 -8.23 3.96 12.59
CA LYS A 412 -7.62 5.27 12.35
C LYS A 412 -6.63 5.19 11.20
N TRP A 413 -5.60 4.36 11.35
CA TRP A 413 -4.60 4.03 10.34
C TRP A 413 -4.31 2.52 10.37
N GLU A 414 -5.24 1.76 9.84
CA GLU A 414 -5.21 0.30 9.90
C GLU A 414 -4.37 -0.27 8.75
N LEU A 415 -3.59 -1.30 9.05
CA LEU A 415 -2.72 -2.01 8.12
C LEU A 415 -2.79 -3.53 8.37
N TYR A 416 -3.45 -4.26 7.47
CA TYR A 416 -3.59 -5.72 7.48
C TYR A 416 -4.00 -6.30 8.84
N GLY A 417 -5.06 -5.76 9.42
CA GLY A 417 -5.60 -6.17 10.71
C GLY A 417 -4.84 -5.62 11.93
N ARG A 418 -4.00 -4.60 11.74
CA ARG A 418 -3.26 -3.90 12.81
C ARG A 418 -3.55 -2.42 12.81
N GLU A 419 -3.92 -1.88 13.98
CA GLU A 419 -4.03 -0.43 14.14
C GLU A 419 -2.65 0.15 14.45
N THR A 420 -2.15 1.01 13.58
CA THR A 420 -0.83 1.63 13.77
C THR A 420 -0.87 2.86 14.65
N PHE A 421 -2.04 3.45 14.88
CA PHE A 421 -2.25 4.73 15.57
C PHE A 421 -1.48 5.90 14.95
N THR A 422 -1.03 5.74 13.73
CA THR A 422 -0.37 6.81 12.97
C THR A 422 -1.37 7.91 12.68
N MET A 423 -0.89 9.17 12.66
CA MET A 423 -1.68 10.37 12.42
C MET A 423 -2.70 10.69 13.52
N GLU A 424 -3.49 11.72 13.31
CA GLU A 424 -4.27 12.40 14.31
C GLU A 424 -5.78 12.16 14.17
N GLY A 425 -6.54 12.51 15.20
CA GLY A 425 -7.98 12.59 15.13
C GLY A 425 -8.73 11.28 15.28
N ASP A 426 -9.97 11.31 14.83
CA ASP A 426 -10.92 10.19 14.81
C ASP A 426 -11.61 10.15 13.44
N PRO A 427 -10.82 9.87 12.38
CA PRO A 427 -11.21 10.16 11.00
C PRO A 427 -12.23 9.18 10.40
N ALA A 428 -12.49 8.03 11.02
CA ALA A 428 -13.56 7.12 10.59
C ALA A 428 -14.94 7.77 10.71
N ILE A 429 -15.12 8.65 11.70
CA ILE A 429 -16.40 9.32 11.95
C ILE A 429 -16.87 10.14 10.74
N PRO A 430 -16.11 11.12 10.23
CA PRO A 430 -16.55 11.90 9.07
C PRO A 430 -16.75 11.04 7.82
N VAL A 431 -15.96 9.97 7.62
CA VAL A 431 -16.13 9.06 6.47
C VAL A 431 -17.48 8.35 6.50
N ILE A 432 -17.82 7.75 7.64
CA ILE A 432 -19.07 6.99 7.80
C ILE A 432 -20.27 7.92 7.73
N VAL A 433 -20.20 9.06 8.42
CA VAL A 433 -21.29 10.03 8.46
C VAL A 433 -21.54 10.64 7.07
N ASP A 434 -20.50 11.06 6.37
CA ASP A 434 -20.65 11.62 5.02
C ASP A 434 -21.29 10.63 4.05
N SER A 435 -20.86 9.37 4.08
CA SER A 435 -21.46 8.31 3.27
C SER A 435 -22.94 8.09 3.59
N TRP A 436 -23.29 8.08 4.89
CA TRP A 436 -24.68 7.99 5.33
C TRP A 436 -25.52 9.18 4.86
N MET A 437 -25.04 10.39 5.04
CA MET A 437 -25.75 11.60 4.66
C MET A 437 -25.96 11.71 3.13
N LYS A 438 -25.09 11.10 2.33
CA LYS A 438 -25.22 10.96 0.87
C LYS A 438 -26.11 9.80 0.42
N GLY A 439 -26.73 9.07 1.36
CA GLY A 439 -27.73 8.04 1.06
C GLY A 439 -27.19 6.62 0.97
N LEU A 440 -25.93 6.37 1.31
CA LEU A 440 -25.38 5.01 1.39
C LEU A 440 -25.84 4.37 2.70
N ARG A 441 -26.87 3.50 2.62
CA ARG A 441 -27.62 2.98 3.80
C ARG A 441 -27.36 1.51 4.12
N ASP A 442 -26.70 0.77 3.22
CA ASP A 442 -26.55 -0.68 3.28
C ASP A 442 -25.33 -1.11 4.12
N PHE A 443 -25.32 -0.67 5.38
CA PHE A 443 -24.42 -1.11 6.46
C PHE A 443 -25.08 -0.88 7.82
N ASP A 444 -24.57 -1.50 8.88
CA ASP A 444 -25.11 -1.36 10.25
C ASP A 444 -24.75 0.01 10.84
N VAL A 445 -25.60 0.99 10.57
CA VAL A 445 -25.43 2.36 11.10
C VAL A 445 -25.61 2.44 12.61
N ALA A 446 -26.42 1.58 13.21
CA ALA A 446 -26.63 1.59 14.65
C ALA A 446 -25.34 1.17 15.39
N LYS A 447 -24.69 0.14 14.89
CA LYS A 447 -23.37 -0.31 15.36
C LYS A 447 -22.30 0.74 15.12
N ALA A 448 -22.28 1.33 13.93
CA ALA A 448 -21.34 2.42 13.61
C ALA A 448 -21.54 3.63 14.55
N TYR A 449 -22.80 4.01 14.85
CA TYR A 449 -23.09 5.07 15.79
C TYR A 449 -22.61 4.75 17.21
N GLU A 450 -22.86 3.51 17.68
CA GLU A 450 -22.35 3.04 18.98
C GLU A 450 -20.82 3.20 19.06
N ALA A 451 -20.10 2.75 18.02
CA ALA A 451 -18.64 2.83 17.92
C ALA A 451 -18.13 4.29 17.96
N MET A 452 -18.74 5.17 17.16
CA MET A 452 -18.38 6.59 17.10
C MET A 452 -18.67 7.30 18.42
N ARG A 453 -19.83 7.03 19.02
CA ARG A 453 -20.19 7.57 20.33
C ARG A 453 -19.22 7.11 21.41
N LYS A 454 -18.82 5.85 21.39
CA LYS A 454 -17.83 5.28 22.32
C LYS A 454 -16.51 6.05 22.25
N SER A 455 -15.93 6.27 21.08
CA SER A 455 -14.67 7.02 20.96
C SER A 455 -14.82 8.49 21.37
N ALA A 456 -15.98 9.10 21.12
CA ALA A 456 -16.27 10.49 21.48
C ALA A 456 -16.59 10.72 22.96
N THR A 457 -16.86 9.67 23.76
CA THR A 457 -17.34 9.83 25.14
C THR A 457 -16.61 9.00 26.20
N THR A 458 -15.86 7.95 25.82
CA THR A 458 -15.12 7.13 26.78
C THR A 458 -13.98 7.93 27.40
N PRO A 459 -13.96 8.14 28.73
CA PRO A 459 -12.90 8.91 29.39
C PRO A 459 -11.63 8.08 29.61
N GLY A 460 -10.52 8.78 29.87
CA GLY A 460 -9.27 8.22 30.34
C GLY A 460 -8.44 7.48 29.29
N ALA A 461 -7.34 6.90 29.76
CA ALA A 461 -6.34 6.23 28.93
C ALA A 461 -6.85 4.94 28.21
N GLN A 462 -8.01 4.44 28.58
CA GLN A 462 -8.66 3.33 27.88
C GLN A 462 -9.21 3.73 26.50
N ASN A 463 -9.40 5.04 26.25
CA ASN A 463 -9.80 5.54 24.95
C ASN A 463 -8.58 5.60 24.01
N ARG A 464 -8.40 4.54 23.24
CA ARG A 464 -7.26 4.42 22.33
C ARG A 464 -7.35 5.33 21.10
N MET A 465 -8.58 5.74 20.73
CA MET A 465 -8.82 6.61 19.58
C MET A 465 -8.56 8.09 19.91
N ARG A 466 -8.95 8.50 21.14
CA ARG A 466 -8.79 9.87 21.63
C ARG A 466 -8.09 9.84 23.00
N PRO A 467 -6.77 9.62 23.06
CA PRO A 467 -6.04 9.47 24.33
C PRO A 467 -6.05 10.72 25.20
N ASP A 468 -6.35 11.85 24.63
CA ASP A 468 -6.46 13.20 25.22
C ASP A 468 -7.91 13.68 25.39
N ILE A 469 -8.86 12.75 25.44
CA ILE A 469 -10.30 13.04 25.55
C ILE A 469 -10.65 13.82 26.82
N ASP A 470 -9.98 13.56 27.95
CA ASP A 470 -10.34 14.17 29.23
C ASP A 470 -10.14 15.69 29.20
N PRO A 471 -8.96 16.26 28.89
CA PRO A 471 -8.82 17.71 28.77
C PRO A 471 -9.68 18.29 27.63
N TYR A 472 -9.90 17.56 26.55
CA TYR A 472 -10.78 17.98 25.47
C TYR A 472 -12.23 18.16 25.95
N ILE A 473 -12.75 17.25 26.80
CA ILE A 473 -14.09 17.35 27.37
C ILE A 473 -14.15 18.44 28.45
N GLU A 474 -13.20 18.42 29.39
CA GLU A 474 -13.23 19.32 30.56
C GLU A 474 -13.00 20.78 30.19
N LYS A 475 -12.02 21.04 29.35
CA LYS A 475 -11.58 22.40 29.00
C LYS A 475 -12.18 22.89 27.68
N GLY A 476 -12.68 21.96 26.86
CA GLY A 476 -13.10 22.23 25.48
C GLY A 476 -11.93 22.49 24.52
N TYR A 477 -10.69 22.12 24.92
CA TYR A 477 -9.48 22.17 24.10
C TYR A 477 -8.42 21.21 24.67
N ILE A 478 -7.41 20.86 23.86
CA ILE A 478 -6.25 20.09 24.30
C ILE A 478 -5.14 21.09 24.65
N PRO A 479 -4.61 21.08 25.89
CA PRO A 479 -3.58 22.03 26.28
C PRO A 479 -2.22 21.74 25.68
N LEU A 480 -1.44 22.78 25.47
CA LEU A 480 -0.01 22.71 25.12
C LEU A 480 0.75 21.84 26.12
N GLY A 481 1.65 21.01 25.61
CA GLY A 481 2.49 20.12 26.41
C GLY A 481 1.94 18.69 26.53
N PHE A 482 0.73 18.41 26.08
CA PHE A 482 0.19 17.05 26.08
C PHE A 482 1.01 16.15 25.15
N TYR A 483 1.37 16.65 23.96
CA TYR A 483 2.18 15.96 22.93
C TYR A 483 3.61 16.45 22.83
N ALA A 484 4.16 17.07 23.86
CA ALA A 484 5.50 17.68 23.84
C ALA A 484 6.66 16.72 23.58
N LYS A 485 6.42 15.41 23.57
CA LYS A 485 7.42 14.36 23.32
C LYS A 485 7.32 13.78 21.90
N ASP A 486 6.37 14.21 21.09
CA ASP A 486 6.24 13.73 19.74
C ASP A 486 7.36 14.28 18.84
N LEU A 487 7.79 13.49 17.86
CA LEU A 487 8.83 13.88 16.90
C LEU A 487 8.46 15.15 16.12
N ALA A 488 7.17 15.37 15.88
CA ALA A 488 6.62 16.54 15.19
C ALA A 488 6.47 17.77 16.11
N GLY A 489 6.80 17.66 17.40
CA GLY A 489 6.56 18.68 18.41
C GLY A 489 5.17 18.58 19.04
N ASP A 490 4.63 19.69 19.57
CA ASP A 490 3.30 19.70 20.19
C ASP A 490 2.19 19.81 19.16
N THR A 491 1.42 18.72 18.99
CA THR A 491 0.31 18.57 18.03
C THR A 491 -1.07 18.80 18.65
N SER A 492 -1.16 19.39 19.85
CA SER A 492 -2.41 19.57 20.60
C SER A 492 -3.50 20.31 19.82
N VAL A 493 -3.15 21.33 19.04
CA VAL A 493 -4.11 22.10 18.23
C VAL A 493 -4.66 21.25 17.09
N SER A 494 -3.79 20.54 16.35
CA SER A 494 -4.23 19.72 15.22
C SER A 494 -5.09 18.54 15.67
N HIS A 495 -4.73 17.84 16.75
CA HIS A 495 -5.60 16.82 17.35
C HIS A 495 -6.99 17.35 17.74
N ALA A 496 -7.03 18.51 18.39
CA ALA A 496 -8.30 19.12 18.77
C ALA A 496 -9.16 19.51 17.56
N LEU A 497 -8.55 20.04 16.50
CA LEU A 497 -9.26 20.41 15.27
C LEU A 497 -9.89 19.19 14.58
N GLU A 498 -9.19 18.07 14.54
CA GLU A 498 -9.71 16.80 14.01
C GLU A 498 -10.89 16.29 14.85
N TYR A 499 -10.83 16.40 16.19
CA TYR A 499 -11.95 16.00 17.04
C TYR A 499 -13.18 16.92 16.90
N TYR A 500 -12.98 18.23 16.69
CA TYR A 500 -14.11 19.14 16.43
C TYR A 500 -14.79 18.80 15.10
N MET A 501 -14.03 18.42 14.07
CA MET A 501 -14.58 17.96 12.79
C MET A 501 -15.36 16.66 12.98
N ALA A 502 -14.80 15.69 13.70
CA ALA A 502 -15.46 14.42 14.00
C ALA A 502 -16.75 14.61 14.82
N ASP A 503 -16.72 15.45 15.85
CA ASP A 503 -17.89 15.78 16.66
C ASP A 503 -18.96 16.53 15.85
N ALA A 504 -18.57 17.42 14.93
CA ALA A 504 -19.51 18.06 14.01
C ALA A 504 -20.24 17.04 13.13
N ALA A 505 -19.50 16.11 12.53
CA ALA A 505 -20.07 15.02 11.74
C ALA A 505 -20.99 14.13 12.58
N LEU A 506 -20.52 13.69 13.76
CA LEU A 506 -21.31 12.85 14.68
C LEU A 506 -22.61 13.53 15.12
N SER A 507 -22.60 14.87 15.31
CA SER A 507 -23.82 15.62 15.65
C SER A 507 -24.89 15.51 14.55
N LEU A 508 -24.49 15.51 13.28
CA LEU A 508 -25.43 15.36 12.16
C LEU A 508 -26.03 13.96 12.09
N LEU A 509 -25.21 12.94 12.33
CA LEU A 509 -25.72 11.57 12.37
C LEU A 509 -26.65 11.34 13.56
N ALA A 510 -26.27 11.82 14.75
CA ALA A 510 -27.10 11.74 15.95
C ALA A 510 -28.48 12.37 15.73
N ASP A 511 -28.53 13.54 15.10
CA ASP A 511 -29.79 14.21 14.76
C ASP A 511 -30.62 13.37 13.76
N SER A 512 -29.97 12.87 12.71
CA SER A 512 -30.60 12.01 11.69
C SER A 512 -31.18 10.70 12.26
N LEU A 513 -30.60 10.17 13.33
CA LEU A 513 -31.04 8.95 14.03
C LEU A 513 -31.99 9.22 15.20
N GLY A 514 -32.32 10.50 15.49
CA GLY A 514 -33.22 10.88 16.56
C GLY A 514 -32.58 10.95 17.95
N HIS A 515 -31.25 10.92 18.07
CA HIS A 515 -30.51 11.07 19.33
C HIS A 515 -30.25 12.54 19.66
N GLY A 516 -31.33 13.30 19.96
CA GLY A 516 -31.29 14.76 20.08
C GLY A 516 -30.36 15.29 21.17
N ASP A 517 -30.17 14.58 22.28
CA ASP A 517 -29.24 15.00 23.34
C ASP A 517 -27.78 14.92 22.88
N ASP A 518 -27.39 13.81 22.23
CA ASP A 518 -26.07 13.62 21.65
C ASP A 518 -25.83 14.62 20.50
N ALA A 519 -26.84 14.89 19.68
CA ALA A 519 -26.74 15.89 18.61
C ALA A 519 -26.40 17.28 19.16
N ARG A 520 -27.06 17.70 20.25
CA ARG A 520 -26.76 18.99 20.93
C ARG A 520 -25.38 18.99 21.57
N LEU A 521 -25.01 17.91 22.25
CA LEU A 521 -23.70 17.76 22.90
C LEU A 521 -22.56 17.91 21.91
N PHE A 522 -22.56 17.08 20.87
CA PHE A 522 -21.49 17.05 19.87
C PHE A 522 -21.46 18.34 19.04
N ARG A 523 -22.62 18.93 18.74
CA ARG A 523 -22.70 20.25 18.09
C ARG A 523 -22.05 21.34 18.94
N ALA A 524 -22.29 21.36 20.22
CA ALA A 524 -21.68 22.34 21.12
C ALA A 524 -20.16 22.15 21.22
N ARG A 525 -19.69 20.90 21.32
CA ARG A 525 -18.26 20.57 21.36
C ARG A 525 -17.55 20.93 20.08
N SER A 526 -18.15 20.69 18.92
CA SER A 526 -17.56 21.00 17.61
C SER A 526 -17.21 22.48 17.43
N LEU A 527 -17.80 23.38 18.20
CA LEU A 527 -17.50 24.81 18.16
C LEU A 527 -16.29 25.21 19.02
N GLY A 528 -15.69 24.27 19.72
CA GLY A 528 -14.54 24.48 20.61
C GLY A 528 -13.29 25.04 19.91
N TYR A 529 -13.13 24.85 18.59
CA TYR A 529 -12.03 25.43 17.81
C TYR A 529 -11.91 26.95 18.00
N LYS A 530 -13.02 27.65 18.31
CA LYS A 530 -13.05 29.10 18.57
C LYS A 530 -12.20 29.50 19.78
N ARG A 531 -11.91 28.58 20.70
CA ARG A 531 -11.03 28.83 21.85
C ARG A 531 -9.58 29.09 21.45
N TYR A 532 -9.14 28.42 20.39
CA TYR A 532 -7.79 28.60 19.84
C TYR A 532 -7.64 29.89 19.02
N TYR A 533 -8.72 30.55 18.63
CA TYR A 533 -8.64 31.75 17.83
C TYR A 533 -8.14 32.95 18.66
N SER A 534 -6.99 33.48 18.29
CA SER A 534 -6.41 34.68 18.88
C SER A 534 -6.76 35.90 18.05
N PRO A 535 -7.58 36.84 18.58
CA PRO A 535 -7.88 38.11 17.88
C PRO A 535 -6.63 38.95 17.61
N GLU A 536 -5.61 38.85 18.47
CA GLU A 536 -4.35 39.58 18.33
C GLU A 536 -3.58 39.19 17.06
N SER A 537 -3.52 37.89 16.76
CA SER A 537 -2.78 37.39 15.60
C SER A 537 -3.65 37.07 14.39
N GLY A 538 -4.98 37.01 14.55
CA GLY A 538 -5.91 36.56 13.51
C GLY A 538 -5.78 35.08 13.13
N THR A 539 -5.11 34.27 13.97
CA THR A 539 -4.83 32.86 13.71
C THR A 539 -5.23 31.97 14.90
N LEU A 540 -5.26 30.65 14.66
CA LEU A 540 -5.35 29.68 15.76
C LEU A 540 -3.98 29.55 16.43
N ARG A 541 -3.97 29.53 17.78
CA ARG A 541 -2.77 29.45 18.61
C ARG A 541 -2.94 28.41 19.72
N PRO A 542 -1.86 27.67 20.07
CA PRO A 542 -1.89 26.77 21.22
C PRO A 542 -2.25 27.49 22.52
N LEU A 543 -2.93 26.77 23.39
CA LEU A 543 -3.32 27.23 24.72
C LEU A 543 -2.55 26.48 25.81
N HIS A 544 -2.07 27.20 26.79
CA HIS A 544 -1.54 26.61 28.02
C HIS A 544 -2.66 25.96 28.86
N PRO A 545 -2.32 25.08 29.85
CA PRO A 545 -3.32 24.45 30.70
C PRO A 545 -4.23 25.44 31.45
N ASP A 546 -3.78 26.67 31.66
CA ASP A 546 -4.54 27.78 32.30
C ASP A 546 -5.42 28.58 31.32
N GLY A 547 -5.43 28.22 30.03
CA GLY A 547 -6.21 28.87 28.97
C GLY A 547 -5.54 30.11 28.35
N THR A 548 -4.32 30.44 28.71
CA THR A 548 -3.58 31.53 28.06
C THR A 548 -2.93 31.09 26.77
N PHE A 549 -2.84 31.99 25.80
CA PHE A 549 -2.18 31.68 24.51
C PHE A 549 -0.65 31.56 24.67
N LEU A 550 -0.07 30.60 23.95
CA LEU A 550 1.38 30.56 23.78
C LEU A 550 1.87 31.90 23.22
N ALA A 551 2.93 32.45 23.78
CA ALA A 551 3.48 33.73 23.33
C ALA A 551 3.81 33.72 21.83
N TYR A 552 3.38 34.76 21.11
CA TYR A 552 3.65 34.90 19.67
C TYR A 552 5.13 35.18 19.47
N ARG A 553 5.84 34.28 18.76
CA ARG A 553 7.17 34.54 18.23
C ARG A 553 7.03 34.83 16.74
N SER A 554 7.39 36.06 16.34
CA SER A 554 7.40 36.45 14.93
C SER A 554 8.26 35.47 14.08
N PHE A 555 7.79 35.07 12.92
CA PHE A 555 8.47 34.19 11.94
C PHE A 555 9.86 34.73 11.46
N ARG A 556 10.30 35.89 11.91
CA ARG A 556 11.62 36.45 11.56
C ARG A 556 12.81 35.67 12.13
N VAL A 557 12.57 34.75 13.10
CA VAL A 557 13.65 33.95 13.73
C VAL A 557 14.00 32.68 12.94
N LEU A 558 13.17 32.24 12.00
CA LEU A 558 13.41 31.02 11.21
C LEU A 558 14.32 31.21 9.98
N LYS A 559 14.85 32.41 9.74
CA LYS A 559 15.84 32.67 8.67
C LYS A 559 17.29 32.57 9.11
N SER A 560 17.57 32.18 10.34
CA SER A 560 18.92 32.10 10.90
C SER A 560 19.25 30.75 11.57
N LEU A 561 18.55 29.68 11.17
CA LEU A 561 18.96 28.31 11.47
C LEU A 561 19.14 27.58 10.08
#